data_d3da0cea7955bea870fe1cc26216a588
#
_entry.id   d3da0cea7955bea870fe1cc26216a588
#
_cell.length_a   1.000
_cell.length_b   1.000
_cell.length_c   1.000
_cell.angle_alpha   90.00
_cell.angle_beta   90.00
_cell.angle_gamma   90.00
#
_symmetry.space_group_name_H-M   'P 1'
#
loop_
_entity.id
_entity.type
_entity.pdbx_description
1 polymer ?
#
loop_
_entity_poly.entity_id
_entity_poly.type
_entity_poly.pdbx_seq_one_letter_code
_entity_poly.pdbx_strand_id
1 'polypeptide(L)'
;MNGIDFIADTNALIYFLDGNSCMLPYATKKLGFSIISEMELLSFSGITQEEEIGVKTLLSDCSKFHLTEEVKNKTIEIRRKYKTKLPDAIVAATAIVNNLPLISADKGFKQISELNLILIVPVIE
;
A
#
# COMPACT_ATOMS: atom_id res chain seq x y z
N MET A 1 -14.74 11.38 -7.59
CA MET A 1 -14.25 10.64 -6.41
C MET A 1 -14.46 9.16 -6.61
N ASN A 2 -13.51 8.35 -6.23
CA ASN A 2 -13.56 6.91 -6.46
C ASN A 2 -14.14 6.13 -5.27
N GLY A 3 -14.51 6.80 -4.18
CA GLY A 3 -15.06 6.16 -2.99
C GLY A 3 -14.06 5.41 -2.13
N ILE A 4 -12.75 5.54 -2.41
CA ILE A 4 -11.69 4.88 -1.65
C ILE A 4 -11.25 5.81 -0.53
N ASP A 5 -11.03 5.26 0.65
CA ASP A 5 -10.65 6.05 1.82
C ASP A 5 -9.13 6.15 1.99
N PHE A 6 -8.40 5.08 1.67
CA PHE A 6 -6.96 4.97 1.92
C PHE A 6 -6.30 4.09 0.89
N ILE A 7 -5.01 4.31 0.66
CA ILE A 7 -4.14 3.34 0.00
C ILE A 7 -3.39 2.60 1.11
N ALA A 8 -3.36 1.27 1.06
CA ALA A 8 -2.59 0.45 2.00
C ALA A 8 -1.33 -0.03 1.28
N ASP A 9 -0.16 0.13 1.91
CA ASP A 9 1.07 -0.42 1.34
C ASP A 9 1.11 -1.94 1.56
N THR A 10 2.13 -2.59 1.02
CA THR A 10 2.25 -4.05 1.07
C THR A 10 2.26 -4.55 2.51
N ASN A 11 3.01 -3.90 3.41
CA ASN A 11 3.09 -4.32 4.81
C ASN A 11 1.75 -4.15 5.54
N ALA A 12 1.05 -3.06 5.27
CA ALA A 12 -0.28 -2.85 5.87
C ALA A 12 -1.25 -3.95 5.45
N LEU A 13 -1.19 -4.36 4.18
CA LEU A 13 -2.02 -5.46 3.68
C LEU A 13 -1.66 -6.79 4.37
N ILE A 14 -0.37 -7.04 4.61
CA ILE A 14 0.08 -8.23 5.34
C ILE A 14 -0.47 -8.23 6.76
N TYR A 15 -0.39 -7.11 7.46
CA TYR A 15 -0.94 -7.01 8.82
C TYR A 15 -2.45 -7.22 8.82
N PHE A 16 -3.13 -6.75 7.78
CA PHE A 16 -4.58 -6.99 7.64
C PHE A 16 -4.86 -8.48 7.48
N LEU A 17 -4.10 -9.17 6.62
CA LEU A 17 -4.23 -10.62 6.41
C LEU A 17 -3.96 -11.41 7.69
N ASP A 18 -3.00 -10.97 8.48
CA ASP A 18 -2.62 -11.63 9.73
C ASP A 18 -3.59 -11.34 10.88
N GLY A 19 -4.57 -10.47 10.66
CA GLY A 19 -5.50 -10.08 11.71
C GLY A 19 -4.89 -9.20 12.78
N ASN A 20 -3.80 -8.49 12.46
CA ASN A 20 -3.15 -7.61 13.43
C ASN A 20 -4.08 -6.45 13.81
N SER A 21 -4.22 -6.20 15.10
CA SER A 21 -5.17 -5.20 15.61
C SER A 21 -4.84 -3.77 15.19
N CYS A 22 -3.61 -3.50 14.71
CA CYS A 22 -3.27 -2.17 14.20
C CYS A 22 -4.12 -1.79 12.98
N MET A 23 -4.70 -2.76 12.29
CA MET A 23 -5.56 -2.52 11.12
C MET A 23 -7.05 -2.48 11.45
N LEU A 24 -7.43 -2.73 12.71
CA LEU A 24 -8.86 -2.72 13.10
C LEU A 24 -9.58 -1.40 12.78
N PRO A 25 -8.97 -0.21 13.00
CA PRO A 25 -9.65 1.05 12.66
C PRO A 25 -10.03 1.18 11.19
N TYR A 26 -9.40 0.40 10.32
CA TYR A 26 -9.57 0.50 8.87
C TYR A 26 -10.39 -0.65 8.29
N ALA A 27 -10.83 -1.60 9.14
CA ALA A 27 -11.53 -2.81 8.69
C ALA A 27 -12.86 -2.51 7.99
N THR A 28 -13.51 -1.40 8.33
CA THR A 28 -14.79 -0.98 7.73
C THR A 28 -14.60 0.06 6.62
N LYS A 29 -13.35 0.41 6.31
CA LYS A 29 -13.03 1.43 5.31
C LYS A 29 -12.78 0.78 3.95
N LYS A 30 -12.90 1.60 2.91
CA LYS A 30 -12.62 1.15 1.54
C LYS A 30 -11.16 1.38 1.22
N LEU A 31 -10.42 0.28 1.09
CA LEU A 31 -8.99 0.31 0.85
C LEU A 31 -8.69 0.18 -0.64
N GLY A 32 -7.68 0.91 -1.07
CA GLY A 32 -7.06 0.72 -2.37
C GLY A 32 -5.64 0.20 -2.20
N PHE A 33 -5.07 -0.31 -3.26
CA PHE A 33 -3.69 -0.78 -3.27
C PHE A 33 -3.06 -0.55 -4.64
N SER A 34 -1.74 -0.35 -4.64
CA SER A 34 -0.97 -0.25 -5.87
C SER A 34 -0.80 -1.64 -6.48
N ILE A 35 -0.81 -1.71 -7.81
CA ILE A 35 -0.51 -2.96 -8.53
C ILE A 35 0.85 -3.53 -8.09
N ILE A 36 1.78 -2.68 -7.65
CA ILE A 36 3.07 -3.13 -7.13
C ILE A 36 2.89 -4.01 -5.89
N SER A 37 1.96 -3.66 -5.01
CA SER A 37 1.69 -4.44 -3.80
C SER A 37 1.12 -5.81 -4.14
N GLU A 38 0.25 -5.89 -5.13
CA GLU A 38 -0.25 -7.18 -5.61
C GLU A 38 0.90 -8.06 -6.09
N MET A 39 1.80 -7.50 -6.89
CA MET A 39 2.94 -8.25 -7.41
C MET A 39 3.86 -8.72 -6.28
N GLU A 40 4.13 -7.86 -5.30
CA GLU A 40 4.97 -8.23 -4.16
C GLU A 40 4.35 -9.35 -3.34
N LEU A 41 3.05 -9.25 -3.05
CA LEU A 41 2.36 -10.25 -2.24
C LEU A 41 2.30 -11.61 -2.94
N LEU A 42 2.11 -11.63 -4.24
CA LEU A 42 1.94 -12.87 -5.00
C LEU A 42 3.25 -13.46 -5.52
N SER A 43 4.36 -12.69 -5.47
CA SER A 43 5.68 -13.17 -5.90
C SER A 43 6.49 -13.78 -4.76
N PHE A 44 5.93 -13.84 -3.57
CA PHE A 44 6.65 -14.35 -2.42
C PHE A 44 7.07 -15.80 -2.64
N SER A 45 8.38 -16.05 -2.56
CA SER A 45 8.93 -17.39 -2.76
C SER A 45 8.41 -18.32 -1.66
N GLY A 46 7.86 -19.47 -2.07
CA GLY A 46 7.29 -20.43 -1.13
C GLY A 46 5.85 -20.15 -0.72
N ILE A 47 5.19 -19.21 -1.39
CA ILE A 47 3.77 -18.95 -1.11
C ILE A 47 2.97 -20.22 -1.33
N THR A 48 2.14 -20.57 -0.34
CA THR A 48 1.27 -21.75 -0.44
C THR A 48 0.02 -21.39 -1.25
N GLN A 49 -0.67 -22.43 -1.74
CA GLN A 49 -1.94 -22.23 -2.44
C GLN A 49 -2.96 -21.53 -1.54
N GLU A 50 -3.00 -21.92 -0.27
CA GLU A 50 -3.90 -21.31 0.72
C GLU A 50 -3.60 -19.82 0.92
N GLU A 51 -2.32 -19.48 1.04
CA GLU A 51 -1.90 -18.08 1.17
C GLU A 51 -2.24 -17.27 -0.08
N GLU A 52 -2.03 -17.85 -1.25
CA GLU A 52 -2.38 -17.18 -2.51
C GLU A 52 -3.88 -16.87 -2.58
N ILE A 53 -4.72 -17.84 -2.19
CA ILE A 53 -6.17 -17.65 -2.16
C ILE A 53 -6.52 -16.52 -1.17
N GLY A 54 -5.91 -16.51 0.00
CA GLY A 54 -6.14 -15.47 0.99
C GLY A 54 -5.82 -14.08 0.48
N VAL A 55 -4.66 -13.94 -0.18
CA VAL A 55 -4.25 -12.66 -0.78
C VAL A 55 -5.26 -12.22 -1.84
N LYS A 56 -5.60 -13.10 -2.77
CA LYS A 56 -6.53 -12.76 -3.84
C LYS A 56 -7.92 -12.41 -3.32
N THR A 57 -8.35 -13.08 -2.26
CA THR A 57 -9.65 -12.79 -1.64
C THR A 57 -9.65 -11.39 -1.02
N LEU A 58 -8.60 -11.06 -0.26
CA LEU A 58 -8.48 -9.72 0.31
C LEU A 58 -8.47 -8.65 -0.80
N LEU A 59 -7.62 -8.84 -1.81
CA LEU A 59 -7.48 -7.84 -2.88
C LEU A 59 -8.75 -7.68 -3.69
N SER A 60 -9.58 -8.72 -3.79
CA SER A 60 -10.85 -8.62 -4.50
C SER A 60 -11.83 -7.68 -3.81
N ASP A 61 -11.68 -7.48 -2.50
CA ASP A 61 -12.49 -6.55 -1.71
C ASP A 61 -11.93 -5.13 -1.71
N CYS A 62 -10.78 -4.93 -2.33
CA CYS A 62 -10.11 -3.64 -2.40
C CYS A 62 -10.08 -3.14 -3.85
N SER A 63 -9.69 -1.88 -4.03
CA SER A 63 -9.60 -1.30 -5.38
C SER A 63 -8.14 -1.24 -5.82
N LYS A 64 -7.88 -1.77 -7.01
CA LYS A 64 -6.55 -1.79 -7.60
C LYS A 64 -6.25 -0.48 -8.32
N PHE A 65 -5.09 0.10 -8.03
CA PHE A 65 -4.60 1.29 -8.72
C PHE A 65 -3.43 0.89 -9.61
N HIS A 66 -3.57 1.14 -10.89
CA HIS A 66 -2.56 0.78 -11.88
C HIS A 66 -1.46 1.82 -11.97
N LEU A 67 -0.35 1.44 -12.59
CA LEU A 67 0.77 2.34 -12.86
C LEU A 67 0.42 3.19 -14.09
N THR A 68 -0.24 4.31 -13.83
CA THR A 68 -0.62 5.25 -14.89
C THR A 68 0.55 6.13 -15.26
N GLU A 69 0.38 6.91 -16.33
CA GLU A 69 1.39 7.89 -16.75
C GLU A 69 1.66 8.91 -15.63
N GLU A 70 0.61 9.36 -14.95
CA GLU A 70 0.74 10.30 -13.84
C GLU A 70 1.52 9.70 -12.69
N VAL A 71 1.21 8.45 -12.32
CA VAL A 71 1.91 7.75 -11.24
C VAL A 71 3.37 7.55 -11.61
N LYS A 72 3.65 7.17 -12.85
CA LYS A 72 5.03 7.01 -13.34
C LYS A 72 5.81 8.32 -13.16
N ASN A 73 5.25 9.42 -13.63
CA ASN A 73 5.93 10.71 -13.57
C ASN A 73 6.18 11.17 -12.13
N LYS A 74 5.20 10.98 -11.26
CA LYS A 74 5.35 11.31 -9.83
C LYS A 74 6.40 10.41 -9.15
N THR A 75 6.46 9.13 -9.54
CA THR A 75 7.47 8.19 -9.04
C THR A 75 8.88 8.69 -9.37
N ILE A 76 9.06 9.15 -10.61
CA ILE A 76 10.37 9.69 -11.04
C ILE A 76 10.74 10.92 -10.23
N GLU A 77 9.81 11.85 -9.99
CA GLU A 77 10.03 13.02 -9.15
C GLU A 77 10.45 12.63 -7.74
N ILE A 78 9.74 11.68 -7.13
CA ILE A 78 10.01 11.23 -5.76
C ILE A 78 11.42 10.66 -5.68
N ARG A 79 11.80 9.83 -6.64
CA ARG A 79 13.13 9.19 -6.61
C ARG A 79 14.27 10.19 -6.86
N ARG A 80 14.01 11.25 -7.58
CA ARG A 80 15.00 12.32 -7.77
C ARG A 80 15.22 13.15 -6.52
N LYS A 81 14.18 13.28 -5.69
CA LYS A 81 14.17 14.16 -4.53
C LYS A 81 14.50 13.43 -3.22
N TYR A 82 14.14 12.17 -3.11
CA TYR A 82 14.27 11.40 -1.88
C TYR A 82 14.97 10.07 -2.12
N LYS A 83 15.62 9.55 -1.07
CA LYS A 83 16.20 8.21 -1.12
C LYS A 83 15.11 7.19 -0.87
N THR A 84 14.46 6.75 -1.92
CA THR A 84 13.31 5.85 -1.85
C THR A 84 13.52 4.71 -2.85
N LYS A 85 13.24 3.49 -2.42
CA LYS A 85 13.27 2.33 -3.33
C LYS A 85 12.16 2.47 -4.36
N LEU A 86 12.36 1.91 -5.56
CA LEU A 86 11.38 2.03 -6.63
C LEU A 86 9.98 1.57 -6.23
N PRO A 87 9.80 0.38 -5.60
CA PRO A 87 8.45 -0.04 -5.21
C PRO A 87 7.79 0.93 -4.24
N ASP A 88 8.52 1.42 -3.24
CA ASP A 88 7.99 2.37 -2.27
C ASP A 88 7.63 3.70 -2.93
N ALA A 89 8.44 4.14 -3.87
CA ALA A 89 8.17 5.38 -4.60
C ALA A 89 6.88 5.25 -5.43
N ILE A 90 6.63 4.09 -6.02
CA ILE A 90 5.40 3.83 -6.79
C ILE A 90 4.18 3.87 -5.87
N VAL A 91 4.28 3.26 -4.69
CA VAL A 91 3.18 3.25 -3.72
C VAL A 91 2.88 4.67 -3.24
N ALA A 92 3.92 5.43 -2.88
CA ALA A 92 3.74 6.82 -2.46
C ALA A 92 3.14 7.68 -3.58
N ALA A 93 3.64 7.51 -4.80
CA ALA A 93 3.14 8.26 -5.97
C ALA A 93 1.66 7.94 -6.21
N THR A 94 1.27 6.69 -6.06
CA THR A 94 -0.12 6.27 -6.23
C THR A 94 -1.03 7.03 -5.26
N ALA A 95 -0.62 7.12 -4.00
CA ALA A 95 -1.40 7.84 -2.99
C ALA A 95 -1.46 9.34 -3.29
N ILE A 96 -0.33 9.94 -3.63
CA ILE A 96 -0.25 11.39 -3.91
C ILE A 96 -1.10 11.77 -5.12
N VAL A 97 -0.94 11.04 -6.23
CA VAL A 97 -1.65 11.33 -7.49
C VAL A 97 -3.17 11.22 -7.29
N ASN A 98 -3.60 10.25 -6.49
CA ASN A 98 -5.02 10.03 -6.24
C ASN A 98 -5.54 10.81 -5.03
N ASN A 99 -4.70 11.62 -4.41
CA ASN A 99 -5.05 12.46 -3.27
C ASN A 99 -5.64 11.64 -2.12
N LEU A 100 -5.02 10.52 -1.82
CA LEU A 100 -5.45 9.61 -0.77
C LEU A 100 -4.35 9.44 0.27
N PRO A 101 -4.72 9.25 1.55
CA PRO A 101 -3.73 8.92 2.57
C PRO A 101 -3.14 7.53 2.32
N LEU A 102 -1.89 7.35 2.73
CA LEU A 102 -1.22 6.06 2.69
C LEU A 102 -1.13 5.49 4.10
N ILE A 103 -1.60 4.26 4.28
CA ILE A 103 -1.43 3.53 5.54
C ILE A 103 -0.17 2.68 5.42
N SER A 104 0.78 2.87 6.32
CA SER A 104 2.03 2.13 6.33
C SER A 104 2.63 2.08 7.73
N ALA A 105 3.40 1.03 8.01
CA ALA A 105 4.22 0.94 9.20
C ALA A 105 5.65 1.40 8.95
N ASP A 106 6.00 1.71 7.72
CA ASP A 106 7.37 2.07 7.33
C ASP A 106 7.61 3.57 7.52
N LYS A 107 8.47 3.88 8.50
CA LYS A 107 8.84 5.26 8.83
C LYS A 107 9.58 5.96 7.70
N GLY A 108 10.15 5.23 6.74
CA GLY A 108 10.86 5.80 5.61
C GLY A 108 9.98 6.70 4.75
N PHE A 109 8.68 6.46 4.75
CA PHE A 109 7.74 7.32 4.01
C PHE A 109 7.62 8.73 4.59
N LYS A 110 8.03 8.95 5.85
CA LYS A 110 7.97 10.27 6.48
C LYS A 110 8.78 11.33 5.74
N GLN A 111 9.82 10.93 5.02
CA GLN A 111 10.66 11.87 4.29
C GLN A 111 9.95 12.51 3.10
N ILE A 112 8.86 11.90 2.63
CA ILE A 112 8.12 12.40 1.46
C ILE A 112 7.08 13.41 1.95
N SER A 113 7.42 14.69 1.86
CA SER A 113 6.62 15.76 2.48
C SER A 113 5.23 15.91 1.87
N GLU A 114 5.05 15.55 0.59
CA GLU A 114 3.77 15.66 -0.10
C GLU A 114 2.79 14.55 0.28
N LEU A 115 3.29 13.49 0.91
CA LEU A 115 2.50 12.30 1.23
C LEU A 115 1.72 12.50 2.53
N ASN A 116 0.41 12.22 2.49
CA ASN A 116 -0.40 12.14 3.69
C ASN A 116 -0.26 10.74 4.26
N LEU A 117 0.68 10.58 5.19
CA LEU A 117 1.01 9.27 5.76
C LEU A 117 0.26 9.03 7.06
N ILE A 118 -0.41 7.88 7.12
CA ILE A 118 -0.98 7.36 8.37
C ILE A 118 -0.06 6.22 8.81
N LEU A 119 0.76 6.51 9.80
CA LEU A 119 1.74 5.55 10.29
C LEU A 119 1.08 4.65 11.33
N ILE A 120 1.07 3.35 11.05
CA ILE A 120 0.54 2.35 11.99
C ILE A 120 1.69 1.68 12.74
N VAL A 121 1.38 1.18 13.92
CA VAL A 121 2.34 0.44 14.76
C VAL A 121 1.78 -0.96 14.96
N PRO A 122 2.40 -1.98 14.34
CA PRO A 122 1.93 -3.35 14.52
C PRO A 122 2.02 -3.79 15.97
N VAL A 123 1.05 -4.57 16.39
CA VAL A 123 1.02 -5.14 17.73
C VAL A 123 1.76 -6.47 17.72
N ILE A 124 2.63 -6.66 18.69
CA ILE A 124 3.33 -7.94 18.87
C ILE A 124 2.41 -8.85 19.68
N GLU A 125 2.03 -9.98 19.07
CA GLU A 125 1.11 -10.94 19.70
C GLU A 125 1.78 -12.25 20.00
#